data_6d6b39b5b417ea516c1ba4682e460927
#
_entry.id   6d6b39b5b417ea516c1ba4682e460927
#
_cell.length_a   1.000
_cell.length_b   1.000
_cell.length_c   1.000
_cell.angle_alpha   90.00
_cell.angle_beta   90.00
_cell.angle_gamma   90.00
#
_symmetry.space_group_name_H-M   'P 1'
#
loop_
_entity.id
_entity.type
_entity.pdbx_description
1 polymer ?
#
loop_
_entity_poly.entity_id
_entity_poly.type
_entity_poly.pdbx_seq_one_letter_code
_entity_poly.pdbx_strand_id
1 'polypeptide(L)'
;MTAALAAFIACQEKELDDESPDNGKEPVEQPEEKPEEKPEEKPESGISNIQNPYLDKSVSFRGATVTVKFDASASWAAELKLADASDNKWVSISSSTMSGEAKKGCSVRVVFEANKTSETRSAELWVSVEGYDPECIAELNQAASGESADAEINEALNSYMHDILKEDYLFADAYNGQEIDLTVGYNDFLSTHLLSLGDVNIADGGYYRATQPDPGQRFIYTNIVEIQSLTKAAQIGGFGFGPFISTALSANSSEMAIAPSFVRRGSPAEAAGLRRGDLIYAVNGTQLTTSTYRNYMTSLYQGTSGSYVFSFLRFEQDGNGGYALNAYETRQVDAQVHIYDPVLHASIIKDPDNEAVRIGYLVYESFDLNSQEFLEDAINGFVEAGISDLILDLRFNAGGAVAQSRWLSGCIAGEANGSRTFTKVVYNDGSTENWTFDYGYTNDTDNLGKPTDLGLDRLFVISSYNTASAAELVISSLKGIDFPVKMIGCRTEGKNVGMTVSETTFKGRRFQFSPVTFWVRNAKDWGDYPDGIAPDEYVNNDNSNYNDDADNVFPYSFSDWGNMDYNIALQWAYCDITGKPRWTHTPETRSSDLSLEAVDFQPVSKSFGREGNLIRNINR
;
A
#
# COMPACT_ATOMS: atom_id res chain seq x y z
N MET A 1 -9.77 -11.62 15.10
CA MET A 1 -8.36 -11.43 15.52
C MET A 1 -8.25 -10.64 16.82
N THR A 2 -8.78 -9.43 16.93
CA THR A 2 -8.83 -8.68 18.19
C THR A 2 -9.42 -9.47 19.36
N ALA A 3 -10.43 -10.31 19.12
CA ALA A 3 -11.04 -11.17 20.15
C ALA A 3 -10.15 -12.37 20.52
N ALA A 4 -9.38 -12.92 19.60
CA ALA A 4 -8.47 -14.04 19.84
C ALA A 4 -7.20 -13.57 20.58
N LEU A 5 -6.70 -12.38 20.25
CA LEU A 5 -5.56 -11.78 20.94
C LEU A 5 -5.93 -11.37 22.37
N ALA A 6 -7.12 -10.79 22.57
CA ALA A 6 -7.64 -10.46 23.88
C ALA A 6 -7.92 -11.70 24.75
N ALA A 7 -8.37 -12.81 24.17
CA ALA A 7 -8.58 -14.07 24.87
C ALA A 7 -7.25 -14.74 25.28
N PHE A 8 -6.20 -14.59 24.47
CA PHE A 8 -4.88 -15.16 24.76
C PHE A 8 -4.18 -14.39 25.90
N ILE A 9 -4.27 -13.07 25.91
CA ILE A 9 -3.70 -12.22 26.98
C ILE A 9 -4.49 -12.41 28.28
N ALA A 10 -5.81 -12.55 28.22
CA ALA A 10 -6.65 -12.82 29.38
C ALA A 10 -6.40 -14.21 30.02
N CYS A 11 -5.91 -15.20 29.27
CA CYS A 11 -5.52 -16.50 29.80
C CYS A 11 -4.18 -16.45 30.58
N GLN A 12 -3.27 -15.56 30.22
CA GLN A 12 -2.00 -15.39 30.94
C GLN A 12 -2.16 -14.64 32.27
N GLU A 13 -3.12 -13.71 32.37
CA GLU A 13 -3.43 -13.02 33.64
C GLU A 13 -4.13 -13.93 34.70
N LYS A 14 -4.69 -15.07 34.28
CA LYS A 14 -5.37 -15.99 35.20
C LYS A 14 -4.48 -17.03 35.88
N GLU A 15 -3.22 -17.18 35.52
CA GLU A 15 -2.31 -18.15 36.12
C GLU A 15 -1.46 -17.59 37.28
N LEU A 16 -1.65 -16.34 37.70
CA LEU A 16 -0.83 -15.69 38.73
C LEU A 16 -1.52 -15.44 40.09
N ASP A 17 -2.77 -15.81 40.29
CA ASP A 17 -3.43 -15.67 41.60
C ASP A 17 -4.13 -16.96 42.02
N ASP A 18 -3.37 -17.85 42.65
CA ASP A 18 -3.93 -18.85 43.58
C ASP A 18 -2.87 -19.25 44.63
N GLU A 19 -2.94 -18.58 45.75
CA GLU A 19 -2.59 -19.13 47.07
C GLU A 19 -2.90 -18.12 48.20
N SER A 20 -3.99 -18.32 48.94
CA SER A 20 -3.93 -18.29 50.38
C SER A 20 -5.29 -18.61 51.05
N PRO A 21 -5.28 -19.17 52.26
CA PRO A 21 -6.43 -19.85 52.82
C PRO A 21 -7.28 -18.99 53.75
N ASP A 22 -8.54 -19.26 53.63
CA ASP A 22 -9.61 -19.30 54.65
C ASP A 22 -9.34 -18.70 56.06
N ASN A 23 -10.18 -17.73 56.43
CA ASN A 23 -10.81 -17.70 57.75
C ASN A 23 -12.03 -16.77 57.80
N GLY A 24 -13.17 -17.40 58.05
CA GLY A 24 -14.47 -16.76 58.13
C GLY A 24 -14.67 -15.79 59.30
N LYS A 25 -15.56 -14.83 59.04
CA LYS A 25 -16.55 -14.28 60.02
C LYS A 25 -17.64 -13.51 59.26
N GLU A 26 -18.86 -13.79 59.59
CA GLU A 26 -20.10 -13.20 59.13
C GLU A 26 -20.28 -11.71 59.49
N PRO A 27 -21.27 -11.02 58.87
CA PRO A 27 -21.25 -9.58 58.66
C PRO A 27 -21.96 -8.80 59.78
N VAL A 28 -21.47 -7.58 59.95
CA VAL A 28 -22.20 -6.54 60.73
C VAL A 28 -22.60 -5.45 59.71
N GLU A 29 -23.91 -5.27 59.57
CA GLU A 29 -24.51 -4.16 58.84
C GLU A 29 -24.13 -2.83 59.49
N GLN A 30 -23.65 -1.90 58.67
CA GLN A 30 -23.63 -0.47 58.97
C GLN A 30 -24.22 0.33 57.79
N PRO A 31 -24.83 1.51 58.04
CA PRO A 31 -25.78 2.13 57.17
C PRO A 31 -25.13 2.81 55.97
N GLU A 32 -25.88 2.83 54.83
CA GLU A 32 -25.54 3.51 53.59
C GLU A 32 -25.29 5.00 53.82
N GLU A 33 -24.04 5.45 53.71
CA GLU A 33 -23.70 6.83 53.40
C GLU A 33 -23.84 7.03 51.87
N LYS A 34 -24.63 8.03 51.47
CA LYS A 34 -24.70 8.52 50.09
C LYS A 34 -23.30 8.82 49.59
N PRO A 35 -22.97 8.43 48.33
CA PRO A 35 -21.73 8.88 47.73
C PRO A 35 -21.75 10.40 47.57
N GLU A 36 -20.81 11.09 48.17
CA GLU A 36 -20.47 12.45 47.78
C GLU A 36 -20.03 12.44 46.32
N GLU A 37 -20.74 13.20 45.48
CA GLU A 37 -20.29 13.51 44.13
C GLU A 37 -18.91 14.13 44.25
N LYS A 38 -17.87 13.41 43.78
CA LYS A 38 -16.57 14.01 43.50
C LYS A 38 -16.82 15.15 42.49
N PRO A 39 -16.25 16.35 42.71
CA PRO A 39 -16.27 17.39 41.69
C PRO A 39 -15.67 16.80 40.41
N GLU A 40 -16.38 16.86 39.31
CA GLU A 40 -15.81 16.58 37.98
C GLU A 40 -14.57 17.48 37.82
N GLU A 41 -13.39 16.88 37.76
CA GLU A 41 -12.19 17.62 37.35
C GLU A 41 -12.48 18.24 36.01
N LYS A 42 -12.48 19.56 35.93
CA LYS A 42 -12.61 20.31 34.69
C LYS A 42 -11.48 19.84 33.78
N PRO A 43 -11.74 19.43 32.53
CA PRO A 43 -10.67 19.02 31.62
C PRO A 43 -9.63 20.14 31.52
N GLU A 44 -8.35 19.78 31.48
CA GLU A 44 -7.23 20.74 31.43
C GLU A 44 -7.28 21.66 30.19
N SER A 45 -7.96 21.25 29.13
CA SER A 45 -8.13 22.01 27.89
C SER A 45 -9.60 22.05 27.44
N GLY A 46 -10.01 23.21 26.92
CA GLY A 46 -11.30 23.39 26.25
C GLY A 46 -11.35 22.86 24.83
N ILE A 47 -10.23 22.37 24.30
CA ILE A 47 -10.02 21.95 22.91
C ILE A 47 -9.64 20.46 22.88
N SER A 48 -10.15 19.74 21.87
CA SER A 48 -9.79 18.34 21.63
C SER A 48 -9.91 17.99 20.13
N ASN A 49 -9.43 16.81 19.72
CA ASN A 49 -9.51 16.28 18.37
C ASN A 49 -8.98 17.24 17.29
N ILE A 50 -7.83 17.86 17.54
CA ILE A 50 -7.21 18.79 16.60
C ILE A 50 -6.74 18.03 15.36
N GLN A 51 -7.18 18.50 14.19
CA GLN A 51 -6.79 17.99 12.87
C GLN A 51 -6.13 19.11 12.09
N ASN A 52 -4.80 19.11 12.09
CA ASN A 52 -3.98 20.01 11.30
C ASN A 52 -3.42 19.27 10.07
N PRO A 53 -3.91 19.53 8.84
CA PRO A 53 -3.44 18.84 7.63
C PRO A 53 -2.03 19.27 7.21
N TYR A 54 -1.42 20.26 7.89
CA TYR A 54 -0.09 20.78 7.61
C TYR A 54 0.90 20.59 8.77
N LEU A 55 0.67 19.60 9.64
CA LEU A 55 1.52 19.35 10.80
C LEU A 55 2.99 19.09 10.39
N ASP A 56 3.20 18.37 9.28
CA ASP A 56 4.54 17.95 8.83
C ASP A 56 4.89 18.45 7.42
N LYS A 57 4.18 19.44 6.91
CA LYS A 57 4.42 20.02 5.58
C LYS A 57 4.16 21.53 5.53
N SER A 58 4.84 22.20 4.63
CA SER A 58 4.64 23.63 4.41
C SER A 58 3.43 23.92 3.52
N VAL A 59 2.75 25.03 3.79
CA VAL A 59 1.78 25.62 2.88
C VAL A 59 2.52 26.13 1.65
N SER A 60 1.91 26.01 0.47
CA SER A 60 2.50 26.49 -0.78
C SER A 60 2.87 27.98 -0.70
N PHE A 61 4.03 28.34 -1.26
CA PHE A 61 4.45 29.75 -1.36
C PHE A 61 3.48 30.60 -2.19
N ARG A 62 2.66 30.03 -3.03
CA ARG A 62 1.67 30.73 -3.89
C ARG A 62 0.42 31.14 -3.16
N GLY A 63 0.31 30.74 -1.93
CA GLY A 63 -0.91 30.92 -1.17
C GLY A 63 -1.78 29.66 -1.20
N ALA A 64 -2.63 29.54 -0.21
CA ALA A 64 -3.61 28.46 -0.07
C ALA A 64 -4.64 28.82 0.99
N THR A 65 -5.75 28.12 1.00
CA THR A 65 -6.66 28.11 2.15
C THR A 65 -6.48 26.81 2.92
N VAL A 66 -6.03 26.94 4.17
CA VAL A 66 -5.85 25.82 5.10
C VAL A 66 -7.05 25.73 6.03
N THR A 67 -7.60 24.54 6.23
CA THR A 67 -8.69 24.32 7.21
C THR A 67 -8.17 23.46 8.34
N VAL A 68 -8.13 23.99 9.56
CA VAL A 68 -7.83 23.27 10.79
C VAL A 68 -9.14 22.96 11.49
N LYS A 69 -9.35 21.70 11.89
CA LYS A 69 -10.56 21.25 12.59
C LYS A 69 -10.25 20.88 14.03
N PHE A 70 -11.21 21.03 14.93
CA PHE A 70 -11.11 20.70 16.34
C PHE A 70 -12.50 20.58 16.98
N ASP A 71 -12.56 20.10 18.20
CA ASP A 71 -13.78 20.11 19.03
C ASP A 71 -13.59 21.18 20.12
N ALA A 72 -14.62 21.96 20.40
CA ALA A 72 -14.64 22.97 21.46
C ALA A 72 -15.73 22.71 22.48
N SER A 73 -15.39 22.82 23.76
CA SER A 73 -16.31 22.58 24.90
C SER A 73 -17.18 23.77 25.26
N ALA A 74 -16.81 25.00 24.82
CA ALA A 74 -17.57 26.23 25.03
C ALA A 74 -17.42 27.14 23.80
N SER A 75 -17.98 28.36 23.87
CA SER A 75 -17.79 29.40 22.85
C SER A 75 -16.30 29.66 22.63
N TRP A 76 -15.90 29.83 21.38
CA TRP A 76 -14.49 29.96 21.04
C TRP A 76 -14.23 31.07 20.03
N ALA A 77 -12.99 31.57 20.02
CA ALA A 77 -12.47 32.51 19.03
C ALA A 77 -11.05 32.14 18.62
N ALA A 78 -10.72 32.36 17.34
CA ALA A 78 -9.42 32.10 16.78
C ALA A 78 -8.66 33.38 16.44
N GLU A 79 -7.34 33.36 16.65
CA GLU A 79 -6.43 34.41 16.28
C GLU A 79 -5.14 33.87 15.66
N LEU A 80 -4.46 34.67 14.84
CA LEU A 80 -3.14 34.36 14.33
C LEU A 80 -2.08 35.14 15.10
N LYS A 81 -1.00 34.47 15.48
CA LYS A 81 0.21 35.07 16.00
C LYS A 81 1.34 34.90 15.01
N LEU A 82 2.01 36.01 14.71
CA LEU A 82 3.09 36.05 13.74
C LEU A 82 4.37 36.49 14.46
N ALA A 83 5.52 35.94 13.99
CA ALA A 83 6.82 36.32 14.53
C ALA A 83 7.11 37.82 14.35
N ASP A 84 6.64 38.42 13.24
CA ASP A 84 6.65 39.88 13.01
C ASP A 84 5.22 40.39 12.79
N ALA A 85 4.66 41.00 13.79
CA ALA A 85 3.30 41.55 13.76
C ALA A 85 3.15 42.76 12.80
N SER A 86 4.22 43.33 12.30
CA SER A 86 4.20 44.46 11.35
C SER A 86 3.90 44.02 9.91
N ASP A 87 4.15 42.75 9.57
CA ASP A 87 3.84 42.14 8.25
C ASP A 87 2.71 41.11 8.40
N ASN A 88 1.49 41.58 8.56
CA ASN A 88 0.30 40.74 8.78
C ASN A 88 -0.61 40.60 7.55
N LYS A 89 -0.19 41.08 6.39
CA LYS A 89 -1.04 41.09 5.18
C LYS A 89 -1.03 39.78 4.41
N TRP A 90 -0.10 38.90 4.71
CA TRP A 90 0.11 37.68 3.94
C TRP A 90 -0.68 36.46 4.46
N VAL A 91 -1.26 36.59 5.65
CA VAL A 91 -2.09 35.54 6.25
C VAL A 91 -3.27 36.14 7.01
N SER A 92 -4.42 35.50 6.90
CA SER A 92 -5.65 35.96 7.57
C SER A 92 -6.56 34.78 7.91
N ILE A 93 -7.45 34.95 8.89
CA ILE A 93 -8.55 34.00 9.13
C ILE A 93 -9.77 34.46 8.35
N SER A 94 -10.44 33.57 7.65
CA SER A 94 -11.72 33.87 7.01
C SER A 94 -12.74 34.31 8.06
N SER A 95 -13.38 35.45 7.83
CA SER A 95 -14.30 36.09 8.79
C SER A 95 -15.45 35.18 9.23
N SER A 96 -15.86 34.25 8.37
CA SER A 96 -16.91 33.29 8.67
C SER A 96 -16.48 32.14 9.60
N THR A 97 -15.19 32.06 9.95
CA THR A 97 -14.61 30.98 10.76
C THR A 97 -13.70 31.50 11.88
N MET A 98 -13.85 32.76 12.28
CA MET A 98 -13.04 33.36 13.34
C MET A 98 -13.54 33.02 14.75
N SER A 99 -14.78 32.61 14.91
CA SER A 99 -15.38 32.24 16.19
C SER A 99 -16.58 31.31 16.01
N GLY A 100 -17.04 30.71 17.07
CA GLY A 100 -18.20 29.85 17.07
C GLY A 100 -18.63 29.39 18.46
N GLU A 101 -19.73 28.66 18.50
CA GLU A 101 -20.27 28.05 19.71
C GLU A 101 -19.65 26.68 19.96
N ALA A 102 -19.82 26.16 21.17
CA ALA A 102 -19.39 24.82 21.56
C ALA A 102 -19.95 23.75 20.64
N LYS A 103 -19.10 22.97 19.98
CA LYS A 103 -19.52 21.80 19.19
C LYS A 103 -18.32 20.90 18.83
N LYS A 104 -18.65 19.69 18.37
CA LYS A 104 -17.70 18.83 17.65
C LYS A 104 -17.56 19.27 16.20
N GLY A 105 -16.35 19.17 15.67
CA GLY A 105 -16.05 19.53 14.28
C GLY A 105 -16.10 21.01 13.99
N CYS A 106 -15.64 21.86 14.91
CA CYS A 106 -15.31 23.25 14.65
C CYS A 106 -14.22 23.34 13.58
N SER A 107 -14.20 24.43 12.81
CA SER A 107 -13.16 24.62 11.81
C SER A 107 -12.77 26.09 11.67
N VAL A 108 -11.47 26.32 11.49
CA VAL A 108 -10.90 27.63 11.17
C VAL A 108 -10.27 27.54 9.79
N ARG A 109 -10.60 28.51 8.93
CA ARG A 109 -9.99 28.67 7.61
C ARG A 109 -8.94 29.75 7.64
N VAL A 110 -7.69 29.37 7.44
CA VAL A 110 -6.56 30.30 7.34
C VAL A 110 -6.21 30.49 5.87
N VAL A 111 -6.24 31.73 5.41
CA VAL A 111 -5.96 32.13 4.03
C VAL A 111 -4.55 32.68 3.96
N PHE A 112 -3.71 32.11 3.12
CA PHE A 112 -2.35 32.55 2.85
C PHE A 112 -2.28 33.24 1.50
N GLU A 113 -1.79 34.48 1.47
CA GLU A 113 -1.39 35.15 0.25
C GLU A 113 -0.03 34.62 -0.26
N ALA A 114 0.28 34.83 -1.54
CA ALA A 114 1.54 34.38 -2.10
C ALA A 114 2.76 34.89 -1.34
N ASN A 115 3.68 34.01 -1.00
CA ASN A 115 5.00 34.36 -0.48
C ASN A 115 5.95 34.69 -1.63
N LYS A 116 6.24 35.97 -1.83
CA LYS A 116 7.16 36.42 -2.88
C LYS A 116 8.60 36.62 -2.38
N THR A 117 8.91 36.15 -1.17
CA THR A 117 10.23 36.28 -0.57
C THR A 117 11.00 35.00 -0.63
N SER A 118 12.32 35.05 -0.55
CA SER A 118 13.21 33.88 -0.48
C SER A 118 13.26 33.23 0.92
N GLU A 119 12.40 33.65 1.85
CA GLU A 119 12.39 33.14 3.22
C GLU A 119 11.04 32.50 3.53
N THR A 120 11.07 31.41 4.32
CA THR A 120 9.86 30.78 4.86
C THR A 120 9.18 31.75 5.85
N ARG A 121 7.85 31.71 5.89
CA ARG A 121 7.05 32.48 6.84
C ARG A 121 6.25 31.51 7.71
N SER A 122 6.07 31.88 8.99
CA SER A 122 5.36 31.08 9.97
C SER A 122 4.23 31.86 10.63
N ALA A 123 3.11 31.18 10.82
CA ALA A 123 1.96 31.69 11.56
C ALA A 123 1.48 30.64 12.56
N GLU A 124 1.23 31.06 13.80
CA GLU A 124 0.60 30.18 14.79
C GLU A 124 -0.91 30.50 14.83
N LEU A 125 -1.72 29.44 14.75
CA LEU A 125 -3.16 29.51 14.94
C LEU A 125 -3.49 29.20 16.40
N TRP A 126 -3.96 30.18 17.10
CA TRP A 126 -4.39 30.11 18.49
C TRP A 126 -5.90 30.11 18.60
N VAL A 127 -6.44 29.32 19.51
CA VAL A 127 -7.87 29.30 19.83
C VAL A 127 -8.07 29.51 21.31
N SER A 128 -8.95 30.44 21.64
CA SER A 128 -9.42 30.72 22.99
C SER A 128 -10.80 30.12 23.17
N VAL A 129 -11.01 29.30 24.19
CA VAL A 129 -12.30 28.73 24.57
C VAL A 129 -12.72 29.35 25.89
N GLU A 130 -14.00 29.77 26.01
CA GLU A 130 -14.51 30.45 27.21
C GLU A 130 -14.29 29.58 28.46
N GLY A 131 -13.59 30.16 29.44
CA GLY A 131 -13.25 29.51 30.71
C GLY A 131 -11.98 28.67 30.69
N TYR A 132 -11.17 28.73 29.64
CA TYR A 132 -9.87 28.06 29.49
C TYR A 132 -8.80 29.02 28.99
N ASP A 133 -7.54 28.67 29.20
CA ASP A 133 -6.42 29.43 28.64
C ASP A 133 -6.34 29.19 27.10
N PRO A 134 -5.90 30.20 26.32
CA PRO A 134 -5.71 30.07 24.89
C PRO A 134 -4.65 29.02 24.54
N GLU A 135 -4.89 28.24 23.51
CA GLU A 135 -3.98 27.18 23.02
C GLU A 135 -3.58 27.40 21.56
N CYS A 136 -2.31 27.12 21.24
CA CYS A 136 -1.83 27.02 19.86
C CYS A 136 -2.25 25.65 19.30
N ILE A 137 -3.17 25.64 18.34
CA ILE A 137 -3.69 24.41 17.73
C ILE A 137 -3.02 24.04 16.41
N ALA A 138 -2.27 24.97 15.80
CA ALA A 138 -1.48 24.70 14.61
C ALA A 138 -0.35 25.73 14.44
N GLU A 139 0.85 25.22 14.14
CA GLU A 139 1.91 25.98 13.51
C GLU A 139 1.84 25.76 11.99
N LEU A 140 1.71 26.85 11.23
CA LEU A 140 1.53 26.81 9.79
C LEU A 140 2.70 27.51 9.12
N ASN A 141 3.55 26.73 8.48
CA ASN A 141 4.74 27.22 7.78
C ASN A 141 4.44 27.38 6.30
N GLN A 142 4.63 28.58 5.75
CA GLN A 142 4.55 28.81 4.31
C GLN A 142 5.95 28.76 3.70
N ALA A 143 6.09 27.96 2.65
CA ALA A 143 7.35 27.82 1.91
C ALA A 143 7.82 29.18 1.35
N ALA A 144 9.14 29.37 1.27
CA ALA A 144 9.76 30.46 0.54
C ALA A 144 9.45 30.32 -0.96
N SER A 145 9.30 31.44 -1.67
CA SER A 145 9.43 31.41 -3.11
C SER A 145 10.89 31.20 -3.46
N GLY A 146 11.27 29.97 -3.81
CA GLY A 146 12.60 29.68 -4.36
C GLY A 146 12.73 30.25 -5.79
N GLU A 147 12.73 31.55 -5.91
CA GLU A 147 12.16 32.28 -7.05
C GLU A 147 12.92 32.25 -8.36
N SER A 148 14.08 31.64 -8.56
CA SER A 148 14.62 31.71 -9.92
C SER A 148 14.86 30.34 -10.59
N ALA A 149 15.25 29.34 -9.83
CA ALA A 149 15.49 28.00 -10.41
C ALA A 149 14.22 27.17 -10.52
N ASP A 150 13.31 27.26 -9.53
CA ASP A 150 12.08 26.44 -9.53
C ASP A 150 10.98 27.00 -10.45
N ALA A 151 10.89 28.32 -10.63
CA ALA A 151 9.89 28.90 -11.54
C ALA A 151 10.12 28.50 -13.00
N GLU A 152 11.38 28.51 -13.47
CA GLU A 152 11.71 28.07 -14.83
C GLU A 152 11.52 26.54 -15.00
N ILE A 153 11.79 25.75 -13.96
CA ILE A 153 11.53 24.30 -13.98
C ILE A 153 10.02 24.07 -13.99
N ASN A 154 9.24 24.77 -13.20
CA ASN A 154 7.79 24.64 -13.16
C ASN A 154 7.15 24.92 -14.51
N GLU A 155 7.46 26.07 -15.13
CA GLU A 155 6.91 26.44 -16.44
C GLU A 155 7.32 25.43 -17.53
N ALA A 156 8.58 25.00 -17.53
CA ALA A 156 9.08 24.03 -18.50
C ALA A 156 8.43 22.65 -18.33
N LEU A 157 8.29 22.15 -17.09
CA LEU A 157 7.63 20.89 -16.81
C LEU A 157 6.12 20.94 -17.06
N ASN A 158 5.45 22.04 -16.69
CA ASN A 158 4.03 22.20 -16.93
C ASN A 158 3.74 22.27 -18.45
N SER A 159 4.57 22.97 -19.22
CA SER A 159 4.47 22.98 -20.68
C SER A 159 4.69 21.58 -21.27
N TYR A 160 5.69 20.86 -20.79
CA TYR A 160 5.96 19.48 -21.21
C TYR A 160 4.78 18.54 -20.92
N MET A 161 4.24 18.57 -19.68
CA MET A 161 3.08 17.79 -19.31
C MET A 161 1.83 18.18 -20.10
N HIS A 162 1.62 19.50 -20.29
CA HIS A 162 0.51 20.03 -21.07
C HIS A 162 0.54 19.54 -22.52
N ASP A 163 1.71 19.57 -23.17
CA ASP A 163 1.86 19.13 -24.54
C ASP A 163 1.50 17.65 -24.73
N ILE A 164 1.82 16.80 -23.79
CA ILE A 164 1.44 15.39 -23.79
C ILE A 164 -0.04 15.21 -23.45
N LEU A 165 -0.54 15.88 -22.39
CA LEU A 165 -1.92 15.73 -21.94
C LEU A 165 -2.93 16.17 -22.98
N LYS A 166 -2.67 17.22 -23.73
CA LYS A 166 -3.60 17.71 -24.77
C LYS A 166 -3.76 16.78 -25.96
N GLU A 167 -2.77 15.90 -26.20
CA GLU A 167 -2.73 14.99 -27.35
C GLU A 167 -3.03 13.55 -26.95
N ASP A 168 -2.31 13.03 -25.93
CA ASP A 168 -2.25 11.61 -25.61
C ASP A 168 -3.07 11.21 -24.37
N TYR A 169 -3.48 12.17 -23.53
CA TYR A 169 -4.25 11.84 -22.33
C TYR A 169 -5.59 11.17 -22.69
N LEU A 170 -5.95 10.12 -22.00
CA LEU A 170 -7.16 9.36 -22.28
C LEU A 170 -8.44 10.22 -22.28
N PHE A 171 -8.43 11.31 -21.51
CA PHE A 171 -9.51 12.29 -21.42
C PHE A 171 -9.11 13.65 -21.99
N ALA A 172 -8.32 13.65 -23.08
CA ALA A 172 -7.80 14.87 -23.72
C ALA A 172 -8.90 15.86 -24.11
N ASP A 173 -10.04 15.42 -24.60
CA ASP A 173 -11.17 16.30 -24.96
C ASP A 173 -11.67 17.10 -23.74
N ALA A 174 -11.81 16.45 -22.57
CA ALA A 174 -12.23 17.12 -21.34
C ALA A 174 -11.12 18.05 -20.81
N TYR A 175 -9.86 17.63 -20.89
CA TYR A 175 -8.71 18.42 -20.48
C TYR A 175 -8.59 19.68 -21.34
N ASN A 176 -8.73 19.58 -22.66
CA ASN A 176 -8.66 20.70 -23.61
C ASN A 176 -9.87 21.66 -23.51
N GLY A 177 -10.95 21.23 -22.87
CA GLY A 177 -12.15 22.05 -22.64
C GLY A 177 -12.02 23.08 -21.50
N GLN A 178 -10.89 23.13 -20.80
CA GLN A 178 -10.66 24.01 -19.65
C GLN A 178 -9.52 25.01 -19.91
N GLU A 179 -9.46 26.05 -19.10
CA GLU A 179 -8.33 26.98 -19.08
C GLU A 179 -7.16 26.38 -18.31
N ILE A 180 -5.96 26.34 -18.92
CA ILE A 180 -4.77 25.72 -18.34
C ILE A 180 -3.81 26.79 -17.81
N ASP A 181 -3.54 26.75 -16.52
CA ASP A 181 -2.55 27.61 -15.86
C ASP A 181 -1.19 26.92 -15.78
N LEU A 182 -0.25 27.30 -16.64
CA LEU A 182 1.10 26.78 -16.67
C LEU A 182 2.01 27.35 -15.57
N THR A 183 1.55 28.33 -14.80
CA THR A 183 2.37 29.00 -13.77
C THR A 183 2.33 28.31 -12.42
N VAL A 184 1.44 27.34 -12.21
CA VAL A 184 1.34 26.55 -10.97
C VAL A 184 2.59 25.69 -10.75
N GLY A 185 2.88 25.26 -9.50
CA GLY A 185 3.97 24.32 -9.22
C GLY A 185 3.79 23.01 -9.99
N TYR A 186 4.86 22.45 -10.52
CA TYR A 186 4.74 21.21 -11.29
C TYR A 186 4.12 20.06 -10.49
N ASN A 187 4.35 20.02 -9.17
CA ASN A 187 3.73 19.04 -8.28
C ASN A 187 2.21 19.24 -8.11
N ASP A 188 1.73 20.48 -8.27
CA ASP A 188 0.31 20.83 -8.11
C ASP A 188 -0.43 20.85 -9.47
N PHE A 189 0.30 20.87 -10.58
CA PHE A 189 -0.26 21.03 -11.93
C PHE A 189 -1.32 19.96 -12.25
N LEU A 190 -0.96 18.69 -12.03
CA LEU A 190 -1.86 17.58 -12.31
C LEU A 190 -3.10 17.61 -11.42
N SER A 191 -2.92 17.84 -10.10
CA SER A 191 -4.06 17.93 -9.19
C SER A 191 -4.96 19.13 -9.50
N THR A 192 -4.39 20.27 -9.92
CA THR A 192 -5.14 21.46 -10.30
C THR A 192 -6.02 21.23 -11.52
N HIS A 193 -5.49 20.58 -12.55
CA HIS A 193 -6.17 20.47 -13.84
C HIS A 193 -6.89 19.15 -14.04
N LEU A 194 -6.42 18.02 -13.48
CA LEU A 194 -7.05 16.73 -13.70
C LEU A 194 -8.14 16.42 -12.69
N LEU A 195 -7.98 16.77 -11.40
CA LEU A 195 -9.05 16.53 -10.43
C LEU A 195 -10.30 17.40 -10.67
N SER A 196 -10.18 18.49 -11.43
CA SER A 196 -11.30 19.34 -11.82
C SER A 196 -12.21 18.72 -12.90
N LEU A 197 -11.75 17.68 -13.60
CA LEU A 197 -12.49 17.05 -14.70
C LEU A 197 -13.73 16.26 -14.23
N GLY A 198 -13.94 16.13 -12.91
CA GLY A 198 -15.14 15.50 -12.36
C GLY A 198 -15.21 14.01 -12.70
N ASP A 199 -16.39 13.55 -13.09
CA ASP A 199 -16.68 12.14 -13.32
C ASP A 199 -16.03 11.58 -14.59
N VAL A 200 -15.58 12.44 -15.51
CA VAL A 200 -15.00 11.99 -16.79
C VAL A 200 -13.67 11.28 -16.62
N ASN A 201 -12.95 11.53 -15.53
CA ASN A 201 -11.66 10.89 -15.27
C ASN A 201 -11.70 9.81 -14.18
N ILE A 202 -12.85 9.21 -13.91
CA ILE A 202 -12.98 8.12 -12.91
C ILE A 202 -11.98 6.99 -13.20
N ALA A 203 -11.73 6.67 -14.47
CA ALA A 203 -10.78 5.64 -14.85
C ALA A 203 -9.30 6.03 -14.60
N ASP A 204 -8.99 7.33 -14.54
CA ASP A 204 -7.67 7.81 -14.04
C ASP A 204 -7.59 7.80 -12.50
N GLY A 205 -8.61 7.30 -11.82
CA GLY A 205 -8.67 7.28 -10.36
C GLY A 205 -9.23 8.55 -9.75
N GLY A 206 -9.99 9.38 -10.52
CA GLY A 206 -10.53 10.66 -10.06
C GLY A 206 -11.38 10.61 -8.79
N TYR A 207 -11.80 9.42 -8.37
CA TYR A 207 -12.45 9.17 -7.08
C TYR A 207 -11.90 7.94 -6.42
N TYR A 208 -11.72 7.96 -5.09
CA TYR A 208 -11.66 6.76 -4.29
C TYR A 208 -13.01 6.05 -4.33
N ARG A 209 -12.99 4.75 -4.47
CA ARG A 209 -14.17 3.91 -4.55
C ARG A 209 -14.66 3.54 -3.15
N ALA A 210 -15.90 3.04 -3.06
CA ALA A 210 -16.51 2.67 -1.78
C ALA A 210 -15.71 1.61 -1.00
N THR A 211 -14.91 0.80 -1.70
CA THR A 211 -14.05 -0.25 -1.14
C THR A 211 -12.65 0.24 -0.73
N GLN A 212 -12.34 1.51 -0.95
CA GLN A 212 -11.04 2.12 -0.62
C GLN A 212 -11.05 2.74 0.78
N PRO A 213 -9.85 2.94 1.44
CA PRO A 213 -9.75 3.49 2.80
C PRO A 213 -10.43 4.83 3.00
N ASP A 214 -10.43 5.67 1.98
CA ASP A 214 -10.94 7.04 2.02
C ASP A 214 -12.04 7.25 0.96
N PRO A 215 -13.25 6.67 1.15
CA PRO A 215 -14.32 6.79 0.17
C PRO A 215 -14.71 8.25 -0.06
N GLY A 216 -14.80 8.65 -1.33
CA GLY A 216 -15.13 10.02 -1.74
C GLY A 216 -13.94 10.98 -1.81
N GLN A 217 -12.74 10.56 -1.45
CA GLN A 217 -11.53 11.32 -1.70
C GLN A 217 -11.10 11.18 -3.17
N ARG A 218 -10.64 12.27 -3.77
CA ARG A 218 -10.20 12.28 -5.17
C ARG A 218 -8.70 12.09 -5.27
N PHE A 219 -8.27 11.26 -6.21
CA PHE A 219 -6.87 11.06 -6.60
C PHE A 219 -6.80 10.80 -8.11
N ILE A 220 -5.61 10.82 -8.66
CA ILE A 220 -5.33 10.49 -10.07
C ILE A 220 -4.15 9.52 -10.14
N TYR A 221 -4.17 8.61 -11.12
CA TYR A 221 -3.02 7.74 -11.42
C TYR A 221 -1.94 8.48 -12.21
N THR A 222 -2.34 9.38 -13.11
CA THR A 222 -1.42 10.26 -13.84
C THR A 222 -0.49 10.98 -12.86
N ASN A 223 0.83 10.83 -13.05
CA ASN A 223 1.80 11.37 -12.09
C ASN A 223 3.09 11.83 -12.79
N ILE A 224 3.83 12.70 -12.10
CA ILE A 224 5.20 13.08 -12.43
C ILE A 224 6.08 12.88 -11.20
N VAL A 225 7.24 12.28 -11.40
CA VAL A 225 8.22 12.04 -10.32
C VAL A 225 9.61 12.47 -10.76
N GLU A 226 10.37 13.08 -9.85
CA GLU A 226 11.79 13.30 -10.06
C GLU A 226 12.55 11.99 -9.81
N ILE A 227 13.28 11.52 -10.81
CA ILE A 227 14.07 10.29 -10.72
C ILE A 227 15.53 10.61 -10.44
N GLN A 228 16.06 10.04 -9.38
CA GLN A 228 17.50 10.08 -9.10
C GLN A 228 18.23 9.10 -10.02
N SER A 229 19.51 9.34 -10.29
CA SER A 229 20.25 8.60 -11.32
C SER A 229 20.10 7.08 -11.17
N LEU A 230 19.76 6.41 -12.27
CA LEU A 230 19.61 4.98 -12.36
C LEU A 230 20.94 4.27 -12.01
N THR A 231 20.94 3.48 -10.99
CA THR A 231 21.93 2.42 -10.80
C THR A 231 21.58 1.25 -11.73
N LYS A 232 22.57 0.56 -12.28
CA LYS A 232 22.42 -0.51 -13.29
C LYS A 232 21.70 -1.79 -12.80
N ALA A 233 21.42 -1.90 -11.52
CA ALA A 233 20.67 -3.00 -10.92
C ALA A 233 19.46 -2.45 -10.21
N ALA A 234 18.38 -3.23 -10.14
CA ALA A 234 17.25 -2.92 -9.29
C ALA A 234 17.75 -2.75 -7.85
N GLN A 235 17.80 -1.52 -7.39
CA GLN A 235 18.21 -1.18 -6.03
C GLN A 235 17.17 -0.30 -5.38
N ILE A 236 16.87 -0.62 -4.13
CA ILE A 236 15.98 0.17 -3.29
C ILE A 236 16.70 0.57 -2.02
N GLY A 237 16.50 1.82 -1.60
CA GLY A 237 16.95 2.29 -0.30
C GLY A 237 15.91 2.01 0.76
N GLY A 238 16.35 1.74 1.99
CA GLY A 238 15.46 1.61 3.13
C GLY A 238 15.76 0.43 4.04
N PHE A 239 14.75 0.05 4.81
CA PHE A 239 14.84 -1.04 5.78
C PHE A 239 14.48 -2.40 5.17
N GLY A 240 13.68 -2.43 4.10
CA GLY A 240 13.22 -3.63 3.43
C GLY A 240 11.90 -4.18 3.96
N PHE A 241 11.15 -3.38 4.71
CA PHE A 241 9.79 -3.74 5.12
C PHE A 241 8.79 -3.50 4.00
N GLY A 242 7.78 -4.38 3.91
CA GLY A 242 6.53 -4.11 3.22
C GLY A 242 5.61 -3.18 4.02
N PRO A 243 4.37 -2.96 3.53
CA PRO A 243 3.36 -2.25 4.29
C PRO A 243 3.16 -2.85 5.68
N PHE A 244 2.80 -2.01 6.65
CA PHE A 244 2.54 -2.46 8.01
C PHE A 244 1.05 -2.56 8.27
N ILE A 245 0.66 -3.56 9.05
CA ILE A 245 -0.62 -3.59 9.75
C ILE A 245 -0.40 -3.19 11.21
N SER A 246 -1.46 -2.80 11.90
CA SER A 246 -1.41 -2.41 13.31
C SER A 246 -2.46 -3.13 14.14
N THR A 247 -2.11 -3.44 15.39
CA THR A 247 -3.02 -4.05 16.35
C THR A 247 -2.79 -3.46 17.74
N ALA A 248 -3.85 -3.41 18.57
CA ALA A 248 -3.71 -3.10 19.97
C ALA A 248 -3.13 -4.31 20.72
N LEU A 249 -2.22 -4.08 21.66
CA LEU A 249 -1.61 -5.16 22.44
C LEU A 249 -2.59 -5.80 23.43
N SER A 250 -3.58 -5.05 23.89
CA SER A 250 -4.67 -5.59 24.70
C SER A 250 -5.98 -4.81 24.47
N ALA A 251 -7.11 -5.40 24.84
CA ALA A 251 -8.40 -4.75 24.77
C ALA A 251 -8.39 -3.47 25.64
N ASN A 252 -8.80 -2.34 25.06
CA ASN A 252 -8.82 -1.02 25.71
C ASN A 252 -7.44 -0.42 26.08
N SER A 253 -6.34 -0.96 25.53
CA SER A 253 -5.00 -0.38 25.67
C SER A 253 -4.76 0.71 24.65
N SER A 254 -4.03 1.76 25.04
CA SER A 254 -3.43 2.71 24.10
C SER A 254 -2.13 2.18 23.49
N GLU A 255 -1.63 1.04 23.96
CA GLU A 255 -0.41 0.40 23.47
C GLU A 255 -0.69 -0.34 22.18
N MET A 256 0.15 -0.09 21.20
CA MET A 256 0.03 -0.61 19.84
C MET A 256 1.24 -1.44 19.46
N ALA A 257 1.03 -2.36 18.55
CA ALA A 257 2.10 -2.99 17.79
C ALA A 257 1.84 -2.82 16.29
N ILE A 258 2.91 -2.82 15.51
CA ILE A 258 2.87 -2.85 14.06
C ILE A 258 3.59 -4.09 13.56
N ALA A 259 3.12 -4.67 12.46
CA ALA A 259 3.75 -5.82 11.86
C ALA A 259 3.93 -5.64 10.36
N PRO A 260 5.12 -5.94 9.82
CA PRO A 260 5.32 -5.88 8.38
C PRO A 260 4.53 -6.99 7.69
N SER A 261 3.83 -6.65 6.62
CA SER A 261 3.14 -7.62 5.77
C SER A 261 4.12 -8.56 5.05
N PHE A 262 5.34 -8.09 4.85
CA PHE A 262 6.50 -8.89 4.43
C PHE A 262 7.80 -8.18 4.79
N VAL A 263 8.89 -8.94 4.72
CA VAL A 263 10.27 -8.46 4.79
C VAL A 263 10.98 -8.95 3.54
N ARG A 264 11.57 -8.02 2.77
CA ARG A 264 12.23 -8.35 1.49
C ARG A 264 13.52 -9.12 1.73
N ARG A 265 13.79 -10.08 0.86
CA ARG A 265 15.04 -10.84 0.86
C ARG A 265 16.24 -9.93 0.61
N GLY A 266 17.37 -10.23 1.25
CA GLY A 266 18.61 -9.45 1.14
C GLY A 266 18.52 -8.06 1.76
N SER A 267 17.43 -7.73 2.44
CA SER A 267 17.23 -6.41 3.07
C SER A 267 17.89 -6.30 4.44
N PRO A 268 18.14 -5.07 4.94
CA PRO A 268 18.63 -4.85 6.29
C PRO A 268 17.74 -5.46 7.39
N ALA A 269 16.44 -5.41 7.23
CA ALA A 269 15.49 -6.00 8.20
C ALA A 269 15.62 -7.53 8.25
N GLU A 270 15.72 -8.20 7.07
CA GLU A 270 15.96 -9.65 7.02
C GLU A 270 17.31 -10.01 7.64
N ALA A 271 18.38 -9.28 7.29
CA ALA A 271 19.72 -9.51 7.85
C ALA A 271 19.74 -9.36 9.38
N ALA A 272 18.90 -8.51 9.96
CA ALA A 272 18.71 -8.37 11.39
C ALA A 272 17.82 -9.49 12.00
N GLY A 273 17.27 -10.38 11.17
CA GLY A 273 16.44 -11.50 11.60
C GLY A 273 14.98 -11.15 11.84
N LEU A 274 14.50 -9.99 11.37
CA LEU A 274 13.09 -9.64 11.37
C LEU A 274 12.36 -10.39 10.25
N ARG A 275 11.08 -10.70 10.46
CA ARG A 275 10.27 -11.51 9.56
C ARG A 275 8.88 -10.91 9.41
N ARG A 276 8.18 -11.34 8.35
CA ARG A 276 6.75 -11.14 8.21
C ARG A 276 6.01 -11.48 9.51
N GLY A 277 5.12 -10.63 9.96
CA GLY A 277 4.27 -10.86 11.11
C GLY A 277 4.93 -10.64 12.48
N ASP A 278 6.20 -10.22 12.55
CA ASP A 278 6.80 -9.79 13.80
C ASP A 278 6.06 -8.57 14.37
N LEU A 279 5.54 -8.68 15.60
CA LEU A 279 4.81 -7.61 16.29
C LEU A 279 5.80 -6.63 16.92
N ILE A 280 6.16 -5.58 16.20
CA ILE A 280 7.02 -4.51 16.73
C ILE A 280 6.17 -3.63 17.65
N TYR A 281 6.46 -3.65 18.95
CA TYR A 281 5.73 -2.90 19.94
C TYR A 281 6.48 -1.69 20.49
N ALA A 282 7.81 -1.63 20.33
CA ALA A 282 8.60 -0.47 20.72
C ALA A 282 9.70 -0.18 19.71
N VAL A 283 9.99 1.11 19.50
CA VAL A 283 11.07 1.61 18.62
C VAL A 283 11.97 2.54 19.44
N ASN A 284 13.29 2.28 19.41
CA ASN A 284 14.30 2.99 20.19
C ASN A 284 13.97 3.04 21.70
N GLY A 285 13.41 1.93 22.22
CA GLY A 285 13.01 1.80 23.62
C GLY A 285 11.71 2.53 24.00
N THR A 286 11.07 3.18 23.02
CA THR A 286 9.78 3.85 23.25
C THR A 286 8.64 2.97 22.77
N GLN A 287 7.68 2.69 23.68
CA GLN A 287 6.46 1.94 23.39
C GLN A 287 5.62 2.64 22.32
N LEU A 288 5.11 1.89 21.35
CA LEU A 288 4.16 2.39 20.36
C LEU A 288 2.77 2.59 20.99
N THR A 289 2.13 3.70 20.63
CA THR A 289 0.81 4.08 21.12
C THR A 289 -0.12 4.45 19.97
N THR A 290 -1.42 4.58 20.25
CA THR A 290 -2.44 5.04 19.29
C THR A 290 -2.10 6.37 18.64
N SER A 291 -1.28 7.22 19.29
CA SER A 291 -0.83 8.52 18.74
C SER A 291 0.46 8.45 17.91
N THR A 292 1.28 7.40 18.08
CA THR A 292 2.63 7.37 17.49
C THR A 292 2.83 6.31 16.41
N TYR A 293 2.08 5.20 16.45
CA TYR A 293 2.34 4.04 15.59
C TYR A 293 2.31 4.38 14.08
N ARG A 294 1.41 5.26 13.64
CA ARG A 294 1.25 5.61 12.21
C ARG A 294 2.49 6.30 11.65
N ASN A 295 3.11 7.19 12.42
CA ASN A 295 4.33 7.87 12.00
C ASN A 295 5.47 6.87 11.77
N TYR A 296 5.58 5.87 12.68
CA TYR A 296 6.57 4.81 12.50
C TYR A 296 6.26 3.91 11.30
N MET A 297 4.99 3.54 11.07
CA MET A 297 4.61 2.77 9.87
C MET A 297 5.08 3.48 8.60
N THR A 298 4.79 4.76 8.47
CA THR A 298 5.21 5.57 7.31
C THR A 298 6.73 5.67 7.21
N SER A 299 7.41 6.02 8.31
CA SER A 299 8.87 6.21 8.32
C SER A 299 9.64 4.91 8.03
N LEU A 300 9.14 3.77 8.46
CA LEU A 300 9.78 2.47 8.24
C LEU A 300 9.50 1.90 6.85
N TYR A 301 8.32 2.15 6.30
CA TYR A 301 7.96 1.67 4.97
C TYR A 301 8.59 2.53 3.85
N GLN A 302 8.54 3.84 4.01
CA GLN A 302 9.00 4.80 2.99
C GLN A 302 10.39 5.38 3.26
N GLY A 303 10.92 5.20 4.48
CA GLY A 303 12.18 5.82 4.89
C GLY A 303 13.37 5.14 4.23
N THR A 304 14.23 5.94 3.59
CA THR A 304 15.45 5.50 2.91
C THR A 304 16.72 5.72 3.75
N SER A 305 16.61 6.27 4.95
CA SER A 305 17.71 6.59 5.85
C SER A 305 17.29 6.43 7.31
N GLY A 306 18.26 6.32 8.20
CA GLY A 306 18.04 6.22 9.64
C GLY A 306 18.47 4.88 10.21
N SER A 307 18.43 4.82 11.54
CA SER A 307 18.75 3.63 12.34
C SER A 307 17.72 3.50 13.45
N TYR A 308 17.13 2.33 13.57
CA TYR A 308 16.13 2.05 14.62
C TYR A 308 16.45 0.76 15.34
N VAL A 309 16.14 0.74 16.65
CA VAL A 309 16.19 -0.45 17.49
C VAL A 309 14.77 -0.92 17.75
N PHE A 310 14.45 -2.13 17.35
CA PHE A 310 13.11 -2.72 17.47
C PHE A 310 13.02 -3.68 18.65
N SER A 311 11.97 -3.53 19.45
CA SER A 311 11.50 -4.56 20.40
C SER A 311 10.25 -5.19 19.78
N PHE A 312 10.22 -6.52 19.70
CA PHE A 312 9.15 -7.22 19.01
C PHE A 312 8.79 -8.56 19.68
N LEU A 313 7.58 -9.01 19.40
CA LEU A 313 7.07 -10.33 19.74
C LEU A 313 6.91 -11.13 18.45
N ARG A 314 7.06 -12.44 18.52
CA ARG A 314 6.90 -13.35 17.39
C ARG A 314 6.02 -14.53 17.79
N PHE A 315 5.08 -14.88 16.92
CA PHE A 315 4.34 -16.12 17.02
C PHE A 315 5.19 -17.29 16.53
N GLU A 316 5.34 -18.32 17.36
CA GLU A 316 6.03 -19.56 17.02
C GLU A 316 5.18 -20.76 17.35
N GLN A 317 5.30 -21.84 16.58
CA GLN A 317 4.60 -23.07 16.86
C GLN A 317 5.07 -23.68 18.20
N ASP A 318 4.14 -24.07 19.05
CA ASP A 318 4.39 -24.59 20.40
C ASP A 318 4.66 -26.09 20.47
N GLY A 319 4.76 -26.77 19.30
CA GLY A 319 4.94 -28.22 19.20
C GLY A 319 3.67 -29.05 19.43
N ASN A 320 2.56 -28.43 19.83
CA ASN A 320 1.24 -29.07 20.03
C ASN A 320 0.25 -28.67 18.94
N GLY A 321 0.72 -27.99 17.89
CA GLY A 321 -0.11 -27.44 16.79
C GLY A 321 -0.77 -26.11 17.12
N GLY A 322 -0.41 -25.47 18.25
CA GLY A 322 -0.73 -24.11 18.61
C GLY A 322 0.41 -23.14 18.31
N TYR A 323 0.21 -21.87 18.66
CA TYR A 323 1.23 -20.83 18.55
C TYR A 323 1.41 -20.14 19.91
N ALA A 324 2.66 -19.94 20.30
CA ALA A 324 3.06 -19.15 21.45
C ALA A 324 3.61 -17.79 20.98
N LEU A 325 3.30 -16.74 21.72
CA LEU A 325 3.81 -15.40 21.46
C LEU A 325 5.05 -15.17 22.32
N ASN A 326 6.22 -15.13 21.72
CA ASN A 326 7.49 -15.02 22.39
C ASN A 326 8.11 -13.62 22.22
N ALA A 327 8.69 -13.08 23.31
CA ALA A 327 9.50 -11.87 23.23
C ALA A 327 10.92 -12.20 22.75
N TYR A 328 11.43 -11.35 21.86
CA TYR A 328 12.77 -11.49 21.32
C TYR A 328 13.69 -10.37 21.80
N GLU A 329 15.00 -10.64 21.75
CA GLU A 329 16.00 -9.60 21.93
C GLU A 329 15.81 -8.49 20.89
N THR A 330 16.14 -7.26 21.28
CA THR A 330 16.05 -6.12 20.38
C THR A 330 16.96 -6.30 19.16
N ARG A 331 16.50 -5.77 18.01
CA ARG A 331 17.28 -5.76 16.77
C ARG A 331 17.46 -4.33 16.30
N GLN A 332 18.70 -3.98 16.01
CA GLN A 332 19.01 -2.73 15.32
C GLN A 332 18.96 -2.97 13.80
N VAL A 333 18.32 -2.06 13.08
CA VAL A 333 18.27 -2.05 11.62
C VAL A 333 18.64 -0.66 11.14
N ASP A 334 19.65 -0.62 10.27
CA ASP A 334 20.10 0.59 9.59
C ASP A 334 19.56 0.59 8.16
N ALA A 335 18.88 1.64 7.74
CA ALA A 335 18.44 1.77 6.37
C ALA A 335 19.65 1.80 5.42
N GLN A 336 19.63 0.96 4.40
CA GLN A 336 20.70 0.83 3.41
C GLN A 336 20.11 0.62 2.01
N VAL A 337 20.91 0.92 1.00
CA VAL A 337 20.63 0.48 -0.37
C VAL A 337 20.87 -1.02 -0.46
N HIS A 338 19.90 -1.75 -0.95
CA HIS A 338 19.95 -3.20 -1.15
C HIS A 338 19.31 -3.57 -2.48
N ILE A 339 19.50 -4.80 -2.92
CA ILE A 339 18.89 -5.31 -4.15
C ILE A 339 17.38 -5.41 -3.95
N TYR A 340 16.64 -4.96 -4.95
CA TYR A 340 15.19 -5.10 -5.00
C TYR A 340 14.80 -6.41 -5.67
N ASP A 341 14.39 -7.38 -4.86
CA ASP A 341 13.85 -8.65 -5.31
C ASP A 341 12.33 -8.68 -5.07
N PRO A 342 11.50 -8.58 -6.13
CA PRO A 342 10.05 -8.60 -6.00
C PRO A 342 9.47 -10.01 -5.78
N VAL A 343 10.27 -11.07 -5.87
CA VAL A 343 9.86 -12.44 -5.53
C VAL A 343 9.96 -12.61 -4.02
N LEU A 344 8.87 -12.33 -3.32
CA LEU A 344 8.83 -12.39 -1.85
C LEU A 344 8.90 -13.84 -1.34
N HIS A 345 8.33 -14.79 -2.11
CA HIS A 345 8.36 -16.22 -1.80
C HIS A 345 8.18 -17.05 -3.07
N ALA A 346 8.90 -18.16 -3.17
CA ALA A 346 8.69 -19.18 -4.17
C ALA A 346 8.89 -20.56 -3.57
N SER A 347 7.93 -21.46 -3.77
CA SER A 347 8.01 -22.86 -3.30
C SER A 347 7.28 -23.83 -4.22
N ILE A 348 7.61 -25.09 -4.10
CA ILE A 348 6.97 -26.20 -4.81
C ILE A 348 6.33 -27.10 -3.78
N ILE A 349 5.04 -27.31 -3.90
CA ILE A 349 4.25 -28.16 -3.01
C ILE A 349 4.08 -29.52 -3.66
N LYS A 350 4.41 -30.58 -2.92
CA LYS A 350 4.35 -31.97 -3.36
C LYS A 350 3.57 -32.81 -2.35
N ASP A 351 2.88 -33.83 -2.85
CA ASP A 351 2.30 -34.86 -2.01
C ASP A 351 3.22 -36.08 -2.10
N PRO A 352 3.87 -36.52 -0.99
CA PRO A 352 4.75 -37.71 -1.00
C PRO A 352 4.06 -38.99 -1.48
N ASP A 353 2.75 -39.06 -1.28
CA ASP A 353 1.94 -40.23 -1.64
C ASP A 353 1.29 -40.11 -3.03
N ASN A 354 1.42 -38.95 -3.70
CA ASN A 354 0.82 -38.68 -5.00
C ASN A 354 1.71 -37.81 -5.88
N GLU A 355 2.51 -38.41 -6.72
CA GLU A 355 3.43 -37.72 -7.63
C GLU A 355 2.76 -36.75 -8.62
N ALA A 356 1.45 -36.87 -8.84
CA ALA A 356 0.70 -35.94 -9.68
C ALA A 356 0.53 -34.55 -9.04
N VAL A 357 0.68 -34.44 -7.72
CA VAL A 357 0.57 -33.17 -7.01
C VAL A 357 1.91 -32.43 -7.07
N ARG A 358 2.00 -31.45 -7.95
CA ARG A 358 3.15 -30.55 -8.12
C ARG A 358 2.63 -29.15 -8.36
N ILE A 359 2.47 -28.39 -7.28
CA ILE A 359 1.90 -27.07 -7.29
C ILE A 359 3.01 -26.04 -7.04
N GLY A 360 3.18 -25.08 -7.94
CA GLY A 360 4.02 -23.90 -7.68
C GLY A 360 3.29 -22.90 -6.79
N TYR A 361 4.01 -22.25 -5.90
CA TYR A 361 3.52 -21.08 -5.16
C TYR A 361 4.49 -19.94 -5.31
N LEU A 362 4.00 -18.81 -5.83
CA LEU A 362 4.77 -17.60 -6.10
C LEU A 362 4.08 -16.39 -5.45
N VAL A 363 4.76 -15.72 -4.54
CA VAL A 363 4.34 -14.41 -4.01
C VAL A 363 5.15 -13.33 -4.71
N TYR A 364 4.48 -12.46 -5.47
CA TYR A 364 5.13 -11.52 -6.38
C TYR A 364 4.66 -10.08 -6.12
N GLU A 365 5.61 -9.21 -5.72
CA GLU A 365 5.29 -7.86 -5.23
C GLU A 365 5.04 -6.84 -6.34
N SER A 366 5.80 -6.88 -7.43
CA SER A 366 5.73 -5.81 -8.44
C SER A 366 6.31 -6.26 -9.78
N PHE A 367 5.74 -5.74 -10.87
CA PHE A 367 6.25 -5.89 -12.22
C PHE A 367 7.31 -4.80 -12.49
N ASP A 368 8.55 -5.07 -12.06
CA ASP A 368 9.71 -4.19 -12.24
C ASP A 368 10.69 -4.79 -13.26
N LEU A 369 10.85 -4.13 -14.41
CA LEU A 369 11.72 -4.58 -15.50
C LEU A 369 13.17 -4.79 -15.07
N ASN A 370 13.67 -3.99 -14.14
CA ASN A 370 15.05 -4.11 -13.66
C ASN A 370 15.27 -5.35 -12.78
N SER A 371 14.19 -5.99 -12.36
CA SER A 371 14.18 -7.19 -11.51
C SER A 371 13.71 -8.44 -12.25
N GLN A 372 13.70 -8.44 -13.58
CA GLN A 372 13.23 -9.54 -14.42
C GLN A 372 13.93 -10.86 -14.10
N GLU A 373 15.22 -10.83 -13.80
CA GLU A 373 16.02 -12.02 -13.50
C GLU A 373 15.47 -12.85 -12.34
N PHE A 374 14.92 -12.22 -11.31
CA PHE A 374 14.34 -12.93 -10.14
C PHE A 374 13.06 -13.68 -10.53
N LEU A 375 12.23 -13.07 -11.39
CA LEU A 375 11.04 -13.72 -11.90
C LEU A 375 11.40 -14.88 -12.83
N GLU A 376 12.38 -14.70 -13.72
CA GLU A 376 12.87 -15.77 -14.60
C GLU A 376 13.43 -16.96 -13.82
N ASP A 377 14.20 -16.70 -12.76
CA ASP A 377 14.74 -17.76 -11.91
C ASP A 377 13.63 -18.54 -11.20
N ALA A 378 12.60 -17.86 -10.71
CA ALA A 378 11.44 -18.52 -10.11
C ALA A 378 10.68 -19.39 -11.14
N ILE A 379 10.42 -18.86 -12.33
CA ILE A 379 9.76 -19.58 -13.42
C ILE A 379 10.59 -20.81 -13.86
N ASN A 380 11.90 -20.66 -14.01
CA ASN A 380 12.79 -21.78 -14.37
C ASN A 380 12.76 -22.88 -13.30
N GLY A 381 12.75 -22.51 -12.01
CA GLY A 381 12.60 -23.47 -10.91
C GLY A 381 11.29 -24.26 -10.98
N PHE A 382 10.19 -23.60 -11.35
CA PHE A 382 8.90 -24.26 -11.55
C PHE A 382 8.92 -25.22 -12.76
N VAL A 383 9.53 -24.83 -13.86
CA VAL A 383 9.71 -25.69 -15.04
C VAL A 383 10.53 -26.94 -14.71
N GLU A 384 11.66 -26.76 -14.00
CA GLU A 384 12.50 -27.89 -13.57
C GLU A 384 11.74 -28.85 -12.64
N ALA A 385 10.85 -28.32 -11.80
CA ALA A 385 10.01 -29.12 -10.93
C ALA A 385 8.85 -29.79 -11.65
N GLY A 386 8.49 -29.34 -12.86
CA GLY A 386 7.38 -29.87 -13.66
C GLY A 386 6.04 -29.67 -12.96
N ILE A 387 5.76 -28.46 -12.50
CA ILE A 387 4.49 -28.12 -11.88
C ILE A 387 3.34 -28.25 -12.88
N SER A 388 2.16 -28.65 -12.42
CA SER A 388 0.92 -28.68 -13.23
C SER A 388 0.01 -27.51 -12.96
N ASP A 389 0.13 -26.91 -11.79
CA ASP A 389 -0.71 -25.82 -11.29
C ASP A 389 0.15 -24.76 -10.62
N LEU A 390 -0.28 -23.50 -10.70
CA LEU A 390 0.39 -22.38 -10.04
C LEU A 390 -0.59 -21.66 -9.13
N ILE A 391 -0.16 -21.40 -7.90
CA ILE A 391 -0.76 -20.41 -7.01
C ILE A 391 0.07 -19.15 -7.15
N LEU A 392 -0.52 -18.10 -7.70
CA LEU A 392 0.11 -16.79 -7.89
C LEU A 392 -0.50 -15.79 -6.90
N ASP A 393 0.28 -15.41 -5.90
CA ASP A 393 -0.13 -14.47 -4.86
C ASP A 393 0.24 -13.04 -5.26
N LEU A 394 -0.76 -12.27 -5.60
CA LEU A 394 -0.66 -10.89 -6.03
C LEU A 394 -1.23 -9.89 -4.99
N ARG A 395 -1.43 -10.32 -3.73
CA ARG A 395 -2.02 -9.46 -2.68
C ARG A 395 -1.27 -8.15 -2.46
N PHE A 396 0.02 -8.14 -2.71
CA PHE A 396 0.87 -6.95 -2.53
C PHE A 396 1.27 -6.28 -3.86
N ASN A 397 0.69 -6.73 -4.98
CA ASN A 397 1.12 -6.33 -6.31
C ASN A 397 0.24 -5.21 -6.88
N ALA A 398 0.71 -3.98 -6.82
CA ALA A 398 0.03 -2.81 -7.39
C ALA A 398 0.24 -2.64 -8.92
N GLY A 399 0.82 -3.63 -9.58
CA GLY A 399 1.09 -3.59 -11.02
C GLY A 399 2.55 -3.30 -11.35
N GLY A 400 2.77 -2.49 -12.37
CA GLY A 400 4.08 -2.12 -12.90
C GLY A 400 4.14 -2.21 -14.42
N ALA A 401 5.24 -2.74 -14.96
CA ALA A 401 5.48 -2.84 -16.38
C ALA A 401 4.55 -3.83 -17.08
N VAL A 402 3.79 -3.33 -18.06
CA VAL A 402 2.87 -4.16 -18.85
C VAL A 402 3.64 -5.25 -19.62
N ALA A 403 4.84 -4.95 -20.13
CA ALA A 403 5.67 -5.92 -20.83
C ALA A 403 6.00 -7.15 -19.96
N GLN A 404 6.35 -6.92 -18.68
CA GLN A 404 6.67 -8.01 -17.77
C GLN A 404 5.41 -8.83 -17.37
N SER A 405 4.25 -8.16 -17.18
CA SER A 405 2.98 -8.89 -16.94
C SER A 405 2.57 -9.72 -18.16
N ARG A 406 2.82 -9.21 -19.38
CA ARG A 406 2.63 -9.95 -20.63
C ARG A 406 3.56 -11.16 -20.70
N TRP A 407 4.84 -10.99 -20.34
CA TRP A 407 5.82 -12.08 -20.29
C TRP A 407 5.39 -13.19 -19.32
N LEU A 408 5.02 -12.84 -18.07
CA LEU A 408 4.51 -13.82 -17.10
C LEU A 408 3.23 -14.50 -17.59
N SER A 409 2.30 -13.72 -18.14
CA SER A 409 1.07 -14.26 -18.72
C SER A 409 1.35 -15.23 -19.87
N GLY A 410 2.38 -14.97 -20.68
CA GLY A 410 2.86 -15.86 -21.73
C GLY A 410 3.42 -17.17 -21.16
N CYS A 411 4.20 -17.12 -20.08
CA CYS A 411 4.68 -18.31 -19.38
C CYS A 411 3.52 -19.19 -18.88
N ILE A 412 2.46 -18.56 -18.36
CA ILE A 412 1.27 -19.26 -17.84
C ILE A 412 0.39 -19.80 -18.96
N ALA A 413 0.12 -18.98 -19.98
CA ALA A 413 -0.74 -19.36 -21.11
C ALA A 413 -0.15 -20.50 -21.96
N GLY A 414 1.18 -20.61 -21.99
CA GLY A 414 1.92 -21.59 -22.77
C GLY A 414 2.06 -21.24 -24.25
N GLU A 415 2.99 -21.92 -24.91
CA GLU A 415 3.36 -21.66 -26.31
C GLU A 415 2.18 -21.81 -27.29
N ALA A 416 1.27 -22.75 -27.01
CA ALA A 416 0.09 -22.98 -27.85
C ALA A 416 -0.86 -21.78 -27.92
N ASN A 417 -0.84 -20.90 -26.92
CA ASN A 417 -1.67 -19.68 -26.86
C ASN A 417 -0.91 -18.42 -27.30
N GLY A 418 0.34 -18.51 -27.69
CA GLY A 418 1.21 -17.36 -27.99
C GLY A 418 0.61 -16.33 -28.94
N SER A 419 -0.03 -16.76 -30.03
CA SER A 419 -0.67 -15.88 -31.02
C SER A 419 -2.04 -15.34 -30.62
N ARG A 420 -2.60 -15.78 -29.46
CA ARG A 420 -3.88 -15.25 -28.95
C ARG A 420 -3.68 -13.86 -28.35
N THR A 421 -4.77 -13.11 -28.28
CA THR A 421 -4.77 -11.76 -27.71
C THR A 421 -4.50 -11.80 -26.22
N PHE A 422 -3.42 -11.15 -25.79
CA PHE A 422 -3.14 -10.80 -24.41
C PHE A 422 -4.03 -9.63 -24.00
N THR A 423 -3.93 -8.52 -24.69
CA THR A 423 -4.77 -7.34 -24.47
C THR A 423 -4.98 -6.54 -25.74
N LYS A 424 -6.10 -5.87 -25.82
CA LYS A 424 -6.38 -4.78 -26.77
C LYS A 424 -6.17 -3.47 -26.05
N VAL A 425 -5.37 -2.61 -26.62
CA VAL A 425 -5.09 -1.25 -26.14
C VAL A 425 -5.96 -0.30 -26.96
N VAL A 426 -6.74 0.54 -26.29
CA VAL A 426 -7.65 1.51 -26.95
C VAL A 426 -7.27 2.91 -26.50
N TYR A 427 -6.87 3.76 -27.45
CA TYR A 427 -6.44 5.13 -27.22
C TYR A 427 -7.61 6.12 -27.25
N ASN A 428 -7.33 7.37 -26.87
CA ASN A 428 -8.32 8.46 -26.80
C ASN A 428 -8.98 8.79 -28.15
N ASP A 429 -8.26 8.58 -29.28
CA ASP A 429 -8.77 8.77 -30.64
C ASP A 429 -9.59 7.59 -31.18
N GLY A 430 -9.78 6.54 -30.36
CA GLY A 430 -10.48 5.31 -30.71
C GLY A 430 -9.63 4.32 -31.50
N SER A 431 -8.38 4.62 -31.79
CA SER A 431 -7.45 3.66 -32.39
C SER A 431 -7.20 2.50 -31.42
N THR A 432 -6.92 1.32 -31.99
CA THR A 432 -6.77 0.10 -31.20
C THR A 432 -5.55 -0.69 -31.67
N GLU A 433 -4.74 -1.13 -30.70
CA GLU A 433 -3.67 -2.10 -30.92
C GLU A 433 -4.04 -3.44 -30.29
N ASN A 434 -3.67 -4.55 -30.95
CA ASN A 434 -3.86 -5.88 -30.41
C ASN A 434 -2.50 -6.48 -30.03
N TRP A 435 -2.25 -6.65 -28.74
CA TRP A 435 -1.06 -7.30 -28.22
C TRP A 435 -1.36 -8.75 -27.94
N THR A 436 -0.50 -9.66 -28.42
CA THR A 436 -0.64 -11.12 -28.22
C THR A 436 0.22 -11.58 -27.06
N PHE A 437 0.00 -12.82 -26.57
CA PHE A 437 0.92 -13.45 -25.62
C PHE A 437 2.29 -13.74 -26.25
N ASP A 438 2.44 -13.42 -27.51
CA ASP A 438 3.41 -13.88 -28.46
C ASP A 438 4.85 -13.83 -27.94
N TYR A 439 5.49 -14.87 -28.23
CA TYR A 439 6.89 -15.18 -28.06
C TYR A 439 7.80 -14.50 -29.10
N GLY A 440 7.23 -13.79 -30.02
CA GLY A 440 7.94 -13.15 -31.14
C GLY A 440 8.38 -11.71 -30.85
N TYR A 441 8.94 -11.42 -29.69
CA TYR A 441 9.47 -10.10 -29.33
C TYR A 441 10.68 -9.67 -30.16
N THR A 442 10.51 -9.56 -31.48
CA THR A 442 11.60 -9.14 -32.37
C THR A 442 11.85 -7.63 -32.33
N ASN A 443 10.93 -6.85 -31.75
CA ASN A 443 11.01 -5.38 -31.65
C ASN A 443 10.76 -4.86 -30.23
N ASP A 444 10.87 -5.71 -29.21
CA ASP A 444 10.59 -5.30 -27.84
C ASP A 444 11.74 -4.45 -27.29
N THR A 445 11.40 -3.21 -26.95
CA THR A 445 12.33 -2.29 -26.29
C THR A 445 12.71 -2.74 -24.89
N ASP A 446 11.89 -3.58 -24.28
CA ASP A 446 12.05 -4.02 -22.89
C ASP A 446 12.98 -5.24 -22.76
N ASN A 447 13.30 -5.92 -23.88
CA ASN A 447 14.29 -7.00 -23.98
C ASN A 447 14.13 -8.17 -22.98
N LEU A 448 12.88 -8.53 -22.70
CA LEU A 448 12.56 -9.59 -21.73
C LEU A 448 12.80 -11.01 -22.26
N GLY A 449 13.03 -11.16 -23.55
CA GLY A 449 13.18 -12.47 -24.16
C GLY A 449 11.85 -13.25 -24.31
N LYS A 450 11.98 -14.47 -24.84
CA LYS A 450 10.83 -15.36 -25.03
C LYS A 450 10.34 -15.88 -23.67
N PRO A 451 9.01 -15.83 -23.39
CA PRO A 451 8.45 -16.46 -22.21
C PRO A 451 8.75 -17.97 -22.17
N THR A 452 9.03 -18.49 -20.98
CA THR A 452 9.25 -19.91 -20.77
C THR A 452 7.92 -20.60 -20.49
N ASP A 453 7.54 -21.61 -21.28
CA ASP A 453 6.28 -22.32 -21.11
C ASP A 453 6.30 -23.14 -19.82
N LEU A 454 5.38 -22.86 -18.90
CA LEU A 454 5.21 -23.56 -17.63
C LEU A 454 4.43 -24.89 -17.79
N GLY A 455 3.71 -25.07 -18.88
CA GLY A 455 2.89 -26.25 -19.13
C GLY A 455 1.74 -26.42 -18.12
N LEU A 456 1.14 -25.33 -17.68
CA LEU A 456 0.12 -25.34 -16.63
C LEU A 456 -1.25 -25.77 -17.13
N ASP A 457 -1.95 -26.54 -16.30
CA ASP A 457 -3.37 -26.84 -16.48
C ASP A 457 -4.27 -25.73 -15.91
N ARG A 458 -3.86 -25.08 -14.80
CA ARG A 458 -4.68 -24.10 -14.04
C ARG A 458 -3.82 -23.07 -13.34
N LEU A 459 -4.46 -21.91 -13.09
CA LEU A 459 -3.93 -20.83 -12.27
C LEU A 459 -4.88 -20.51 -11.11
N PHE A 460 -4.35 -20.45 -9.90
CA PHE A 460 -5.03 -19.95 -8.71
C PHE A 460 -4.41 -18.61 -8.32
N VAL A 461 -5.20 -17.55 -8.29
CA VAL A 461 -4.71 -16.21 -7.95
C VAL A 461 -5.21 -15.84 -6.57
N ILE A 462 -4.30 -15.43 -5.69
CA ILE A 462 -4.66 -14.78 -4.43
C ILE A 462 -4.58 -13.28 -4.65
N SER A 463 -5.71 -12.59 -4.47
CA SER A 463 -5.85 -11.16 -4.73
C SER A 463 -6.29 -10.37 -3.51
N SER A 464 -5.91 -9.11 -3.46
CA SER A 464 -6.41 -8.12 -2.50
C SER A 464 -6.82 -6.84 -3.23
N TYR A 465 -7.33 -5.87 -2.50
CA TYR A 465 -7.62 -4.54 -3.05
C TYR A 465 -6.34 -3.79 -3.51
N ASN A 466 -5.14 -4.25 -3.10
CA ASN A 466 -3.87 -3.73 -3.61
C ASN A 466 -3.47 -4.35 -4.95
N THR A 467 -4.12 -5.43 -5.37
CA THR A 467 -3.88 -6.06 -6.68
C THR A 467 -4.40 -5.12 -7.77
N ALA A 468 -3.52 -4.51 -8.56
CA ALA A 468 -3.90 -3.44 -9.48
C ALA A 468 -3.19 -3.52 -10.84
N SER A 469 -3.78 -2.86 -11.87
CA SER A 469 -3.10 -2.54 -13.14
C SER A 469 -2.51 -3.77 -13.83
N ALA A 470 -1.19 -3.85 -14.02
CA ALA A 470 -0.50 -4.98 -14.67
C ALA A 470 -0.79 -6.33 -13.99
N ALA A 471 -1.04 -6.35 -12.68
CA ALA A 471 -1.47 -7.56 -11.96
C ALA A 471 -2.89 -7.98 -12.35
N GLU A 472 -3.82 -7.03 -12.49
CA GLU A 472 -5.18 -7.30 -12.99
C GLU A 472 -5.16 -7.72 -14.45
N LEU A 473 -4.19 -7.21 -15.22
CA LEU A 473 -4.04 -7.55 -16.63
C LEU A 473 -3.63 -9.02 -16.82
N VAL A 474 -2.78 -9.60 -15.94
CA VAL A 474 -2.51 -11.05 -15.93
C VAL A 474 -3.82 -11.84 -15.80
N ILE A 475 -4.66 -11.47 -14.84
CA ILE A 475 -5.93 -12.13 -14.58
C ILE A 475 -6.89 -11.98 -15.76
N SER A 476 -7.07 -10.75 -16.21
CA SER A 476 -8.00 -10.41 -17.29
C SER A 476 -7.62 -11.08 -18.61
N SER A 477 -6.34 -11.05 -18.98
CA SER A 477 -5.86 -11.62 -20.23
C SER A 477 -6.07 -13.15 -20.30
N LEU A 478 -5.73 -13.85 -19.23
CA LEU A 478 -5.89 -15.30 -19.17
C LEU A 478 -7.37 -15.71 -19.15
N LYS A 479 -8.23 -15.01 -18.40
CA LYS A 479 -9.70 -15.19 -18.48
C LYS A 479 -10.24 -14.88 -19.89
N GLY A 480 -9.61 -13.95 -20.60
CA GLY A 480 -9.96 -13.58 -21.98
C GLY A 480 -9.78 -14.72 -22.98
N ILE A 481 -8.83 -15.61 -22.75
CA ILE A 481 -8.56 -16.78 -23.60
C ILE A 481 -9.14 -18.08 -23.05
N ASP A 482 -10.02 -18.02 -22.05
CA ASP A 482 -10.61 -19.17 -21.38
C ASP A 482 -9.57 -20.09 -20.69
N PHE A 483 -8.41 -19.54 -20.33
CA PHE A 483 -7.48 -20.26 -19.47
C PHE A 483 -8.11 -20.46 -18.08
N PRO A 484 -7.99 -21.66 -17.47
CA PRO A 484 -8.61 -21.93 -16.17
C PRO A 484 -7.99 -21.10 -15.04
N VAL A 485 -8.59 -19.96 -14.72
CA VAL A 485 -8.18 -19.07 -13.63
C VAL A 485 -9.23 -19.09 -12.52
N LYS A 486 -8.80 -19.33 -11.30
CA LYS A 486 -9.58 -19.22 -10.07
C LYS A 486 -8.99 -18.14 -9.18
N MET A 487 -9.83 -17.27 -8.65
CA MET A 487 -9.41 -16.18 -7.78
C MET A 487 -9.93 -16.37 -6.36
N ILE A 488 -9.07 -16.13 -5.38
CA ILE A 488 -9.33 -16.26 -3.95
C ILE A 488 -8.91 -14.96 -3.27
N GLY A 489 -9.60 -14.55 -2.22
CA GLY A 489 -9.26 -13.37 -1.42
C GLY A 489 -10.26 -12.25 -1.58
N CYS A 490 -9.80 -11.07 -1.99
CA CYS A 490 -10.63 -9.87 -2.13
C CYS A 490 -10.77 -9.44 -3.58
N ARG A 491 -11.70 -8.51 -3.79
CA ARG A 491 -11.82 -7.76 -5.04
C ARG A 491 -10.56 -6.92 -5.26
N THR A 492 -10.10 -6.86 -6.50
CA THR A 492 -8.93 -6.06 -6.90
C THR A 492 -9.23 -4.56 -6.95
N GLU A 493 -8.23 -3.72 -7.19
CA GLU A 493 -8.34 -2.25 -7.29
C GLU A 493 -9.28 -1.79 -8.40
N GLY A 494 -9.15 -2.33 -9.60
CA GLY A 494 -9.94 -1.94 -10.75
C GLY A 494 -9.29 -0.90 -11.65
N LYS A 495 -7.96 -0.85 -11.70
CA LYS A 495 -7.22 0.01 -12.62
C LYS A 495 -7.14 -0.62 -14.01
N ASN A 496 -8.18 -0.39 -14.80
CA ASN A 496 -8.35 -0.91 -16.17
C ASN A 496 -7.79 0.03 -17.25
N VAL A 497 -6.87 0.90 -16.87
CA VAL A 497 -6.17 1.85 -17.74
C VAL A 497 -4.67 1.67 -17.66
N GLY A 498 -3.98 2.04 -18.75
CA GLY A 498 -2.54 2.02 -18.84
C GLY A 498 -1.94 3.41 -19.05
N MET A 499 -0.65 3.48 -18.87
CA MET A 499 0.12 4.73 -18.88
C MET A 499 1.27 4.60 -19.85
N THR A 500 1.49 5.64 -20.66
CA THR A 500 2.70 5.77 -21.49
C THR A 500 3.72 6.59 -20.71
N VAL A 501 4.81 5.95 -20.35
CA VAL A 501 5.86 6.57 -19.54
C VAL A 501 6.84 7.32 -20.45
N SER A 502 7.12 8.57 -20.13
CA SER A 502 8.11 9.41 -20.81
C SER A 502 9.06 10.05 -19.81
N GLU A 503 10.29 10.28 -20.23
CA GLU A 503 11.31 10.91 -19.39
C GLU A 503 11.77 12.22 -20.02
N THR A 504 12.09 13.18 -19.16
CA THR A 504 12.66 14.46 -19.58
C THR A 504 13.70 14.93 -18.60
N THR A 505 14.55 15.88 -19.04
CA THR A 505 15.60 16.47 -18.18
C THR A 505 15.54 17.99 -18.28
N PHE A 506 15.37 18.64 -17.14
CA PHE A 506 15.44 20.09 -17.03
C PHE A 506 16.50 20.50 -15.99
N LYS A 507 17.41 21.37 -16.41
CA LYS A 507 18.49 21.88 -15.53
C LYS A 507 19.28 20.77 -14.78
N GLY A 508 19.50 19.63 -15.44
CA GLY A 508 20.22 18.49 -14.86
C GLY A 508 19.40 17.61 -13.92
N ARG A 509 18.13 17.93 -13.66
CA ARG A 509 17.18 17.09 -12.94
C ARG A 509 16.38 16.25 -13.93
N ARG A 510 16.19 14.97 -13.64
CA ARG A 510 15.44 14.03 -14.49
C ARG A 510 14.06 13.83 -13.92
N PHE A 511 13.07 13.77 -14.79
CA PHE A 511 11.68 13.57 -14.44
C PHE A 511 11.08 12.47 -15.30
N GLN A 512 10.27 11.64 -14.69
CA GLN A 512 9.43 10.66 -15.37
C GLN A 512 7.97 11.13 -15.27
N PHE A 513 7.32 11.27 -16.40
CA PHE A 513 5.91 11.60 -16.53
C PHE A 513 5.13 10.39 -17.02
N SER A 514 4.05 10.05 -16.36
CA SER A 514 3.26 8.85 -16.59
C SER A 514 1.77 9.22 -16.67
N PRO A 515 1.30 9.80 -17.79
CA PRO A 515 -0.12 10.05 -18.01
C PRO A 515 -0.87 8.76 -18.31
N VAL A 516 -2.14 8.70 -17.91
CA VAL A 516 -3.07 7.68 -18.38
C VAL A 516 -3.40 7.94 -19.83
N THR A 517 -3.08 6.98 -20.73
CA THR A 517 -3.17 7.19 -22.18
C THR A 517 -4.03 6.17 -22.91
N PHE A 518 -4.36 5.04 -22.28
CA PHE A 518 -5.13 4.00 -22.94
C PHE A 518 -5.97 3.16 -21.98
N TRP A 519 -7.05 2.58 -22.52
CA TRP A 519 -7.82 1.52 -21.91
C TRP A 519 -7.23 0.15 -22.27
N VAL A 520 -7.43 -0.83 -21.39
CA VAL A 520 -7.12 -2.24 -21.67
C VAL A 520 -8.39 -3.08 -21.74
N ARG A 521 -8.45 -3.99 -22.72
CA ARG A 521 -9.53 -4.96 -22.90
C ARG A 521 -8.92 -6.32 -23.24
N ASN A 522 -9.50 -7.39 -22.71
CA ASN A 522 -9.03 -8.73 -23.01
C ASN A 522 -9.53 -9.23 -24.40
N ALA A 523 -9.21 -10.47 -24.75
CA ALA A 523 -9.60 -11.07 -26.02
C ALA A 523 -11.12 -11.09 -26.28
N LYS A 524 -11.95 -11.01 -25.23
CA LYS A 524 -13.42 -10.96 -25.29
C LYS A 524 -13.98 -9.55 -25.23
N ASP A 525 -13.15 -8.54 -25.46
CA ASP A 525 -13.49 -7.11 -25.33
C ASP A 525 -13.92 -6.69 -23.91
N TRP A 526 -13.67 -7.52 -22.90
CA TRP A 526 -13.95 -7.19 -21.52
C TRP A 526 -12.79 -6.40 -20.91
N GLY A 527 -13.09 -5.25 -20.39
CA GLY A 527 -12.19 -4.33 -19.68
C GLY A 527 -13.00 -3.46 -18.69
N ASP A 528 -14.27 -3.78 -18.52
CA ASP A 528 -15.19 -3.03 -17.67
C ASP A 528 -15.14 -3.58 -16.24
N TYR A 529 -14.02 -3.31 -15.57
CA TYR A 529 -13.83 -3.64 -14.15
C TYR A 529 -13.35 -2.44 -13.32
N PRO A 530 -13.95 -1.24 -13.48
CA PRO A 530 -13.49 -0.08 -12.72
C PRO A 530 -13.69 -0.24 -11.21
N ASP A 531 -14.54 -1.15 -10.76
CA ASP A 531 -14.73 -1.49 -9.35
C ASP A 531 -13.93 -2.73 -8.92
N GLY A 532 -12.95 -3.14 -9.72
CA GLY A 532 -12.11 -4.31 -9.47
C GLY A 532 -12.69 -5.63 -9.97
N ILE A 533 -11.83 -6.62 -10.11
CA ILE A 533 -12.18 -7.99 -10.49
C ILE A 533 -12.59 -8.75 -9.23
N ALA A 534 -13.81 -9.28 -9.20
CA ALA A 534 -14.31 -10.05 -8.07
C ALA A 534 -13.63 -11.43 -8.01
N PRO A 535 -13.21 -11.91 -6.83
CA PRO A 535 -12.74 -13.27 -6.67
C PRO A 535 -13.88 -14.29 -6.82
N ASP A 536 -13.52 -15.53 -7.11
CA ASP A 536 -14.46 -16.65 -7.13
C ASP A 536 -14.82 -17.08 -5.70
N GLU A 537 -13.90 -16.85 -4.73
CA GLU A 537 -14.11 -17.11 -3.30
C GLU A 537 -13.58 -15.93 -2.47
N TYR A 538 -14.47 -15.32 -1.72
CA TYR A 538 -14.10 -14.30 -0.72
C TYR A 538 -13.68 -14.99 0.57
N VAL A 539 -12.51 -14.66 1.10
CA VAL A 539 -11.98 -15.31 2.30
C VAL A 539 -12.75 -14.93 3.55
N ASN A 540 -13.20 -13.71 3.65
CA ASN A 540 -14.12 -13.29 4.70
C ASN A 540 -15.45 -12.91 4.04
N ASN A 541 -16.56 -13.47 4.46
CA ASN A 541 -17.90 -13.30 3.90
C ASN A 541 -18.43 -11.84 3.88
N ASP A 542 -17.57 -10.89 4.14
CA ASP A 542 -17.86 -9.48 4.23
C ASP A 542 -17.25 -8.75 3.03
N ASN A 543 -18.10 -8.30 2.11
CA ASN A 543 -17.72 -7.45 0.97
C ASN A 543 -17.09 -6.10 1.37
N SER A 544 -16.87 -5.84 2.64
CA SER A 544 -16.38 -4.58 3.21
C SER A 544 -14.87 -4.49 3.47
N ASN A 545 -14.11 -5.27 3.08
CA ASN A 545 -12.78 -5.87 3.00
C ASN A 545 -11.54 -5.01 3.15
N TYR A 546 -11.52 -4.25 4.17
CA TYR A 546 -10.35 -3.46 4.57
C TYR A 546 -9.32 -4.20 5.43
N ASN A 547 -9.71 -5.36 6.03
CA ASN A 547 -8.91 -6.03 7.06
C ASN A 547 -8.33 -7.37 6.63
N ASP A 548 -8.55 -7.82 5.40
CA ASP A 548 -8.14 -9.16 4.98
C ASP A 548 -6.63 -9.39 5.06
N ASP A 549 -5.82 -8.37 4.72
CA ASP A 549 -4.38 -8.47 4.87
C ASP A 549 -3.96 -8.61 6.34
N ALA A 550 -4.72 -8.02 7.28
CA ALA A 550 -4.41 -8.09 8.70
C ALA A 550 -4.65 -9.49 9.28
N ASP A 551 -5.74 -10.15 8.86
CA ASP A 551 -6.08 -11.49 9.35
C ASP A 551 -5.17 -12.58 8.78
N ASN A 552 -4.52 -12.32 7.64
CA ASN A 552 -3.61 -13.24 6.95
C ASN A 552 -2.12 -13.00 7.24
N VAL A 553 -1.75 -11.94 7.94
CA VAL A 553 -0.35 -11.66 8.31
C VAL A 553 0.08 -12.44 9.55
N PHE A 554 -0.82 -12.66 10.50
CA PHE A 554 -0.53 -13.30 11.78
C PHE A 554 -1.16 -14.69 11.90
N PRO A 555 -0.43 -15.59 12.53
CA PRO A 555 0.98 -15.61 12.98
C PRO A 555 1.95 -16.21 11.95
N TYR A 556 1.64 -16.19 10.67
CA TYR A 556 2.03 -17.18 9.68
C TYR A 556 3.01 -16.65 8.63
N SER A 557 3.88 -17.53 8.13
CA SER A 557 4.65 -17.31 6.91
C SER A 557 3.73 -17.38 5.68
N PHE A 558 4.24 -17.03 4.49
CA PHE A 558 3.44 -17.11 3.27
C PHE A 558 2.89 -18.51 2.99
N SER A 559 3.70 -19.56 3.19
CA SER A 559 3.33 -20.96 2.97
C SER A 559 2.80 -21.66 4.21
N ASP A 560 2.42 -20.91 5.24
CA ASP A 560 1.86 -21.51 6.45
C ASP A 560 0.37 -21.81 6.28
N TRP A 561 -0.07 -22.96 6.79
CA TRP A 561 -1.46 -23.39 6.78
C TRP A 561 -2.44 -22.47 7.50
N GLY A 562 -1.95 -21.59 8.34
CA GLY A 562 -2.75 -20.57 8.98
C GLY A 562 -3.03 -19.37 8.08
N ASN A 563 -2.34 -19.21 6.96
CA ASN A 563 -2.66 -18.22 5.94
C ASN A 563 -3.91 -18.70 5.18
N MET A 564 -5.07 -18.13 5.49
CA MET A 564 -6.35 -18.62 4.97
C MET A 564 -6.44 -18.59 3.46
N ASP A 565 -5.99 -17.50 2.82
CA ASP A 565 -6.04 -17.38 1.35
C ASP A 565 -5.20 -18.46 0.68
N TYR A 566 -3.96 -18.63 1.14
CA TYR A 566 -3.06 -19.67 0.67
C TYR A 566 -3.65 -21.05 0.88
N ASN A 567 -4.21 -21.32 2.05
CA ASN A 567 -4.80 -22.59 2.40
C ASN A 567 -5.99 -22.95 1.50
N ILE A 568 -6.87 -21.97 1.21
CA ILE A 568 -7.99 -22.18 0.27
C ILE A 568 -7.48 -22.44 -1.14
N ALA A 569 -6.54 -21.64 -1.62
CA ALA A 569 -5.96 -21.81 -2.95
C ALA A 569 -5.31 -23.17 -3.11
N LEU A 570 -4.51 -23.59 -2.12
CA LEU A 570 -3.84 -24.89 -2.11
C LEU A 570 -4.84 -26.04 -2.07
N GLN A 571 -5.88 -25.94 -1.27
CA GLN A 571 -6.94 -26.92 -1.19
C GLN A 571 -7.68 -27.07 -2.52
N TRP A 572 -7.96 -25.96 -3.19
CA TRP A 572 -8.60 -26.00 -4.50
C TRP A 572 -7.70 -26.65 -5.55
N ALA A 573 -6.43 -26.30 -5.60
CA ALA A 573 -5.46 -26.91 -6.50
C ALA A 573 -5.35 -28.42 -6.26
N TYR A 574 -5.18 -28.83 -5.00
CA TYR A 574 -5.10 -30.23 -4.62
C TYR A 574 -6.35 -31.04 -5.01
N CYS A 575 -7.54 -30.49 -4.74
CA CYS A 575 -8.79 -31.16 -5.08
C CYS A 575 -9.00 -31.26 -6.59
N ASP A 576 -8.65 -30.23 -7.35
CA ASP A 576 -8.77 -30.23 -8.81
C ASP A 576 -7.77 -31.21 -9.47
N ILE A 577 -6.57 -31.42 -8.89
CA ILE A 577 -5.60 -32.42 -9.35
C ILE A 577 -6.06 -33.82 -9.02
N THR A 578 -6.53 -34.06 -7.78
CA THR A 578 -6.79 -35.39 -7.26
C THR A 578 -8.21 -35.89 -7.49
N GLY A 579 -9.12 -35.04 -7.93
CA GLY A 579 -10.55 -35.33 -8.06
C GLY A 579 -11.27 -35.52 -6.72
N LYS A 580 -10.63 -35.16 -5.59
CA LYS A 580 -11.26 -35.21 -4.28
C LYS A 580 -12.25 -34.03 -4.12
N PRO A 581 -13.37 -34.21 -3.40
CA PRO A 581 -14.31 -33.12 -3.18
C PRO A 581 -13.66 -32.08 -2.30
N ARG A 582 -13.95 -30.79 -2.61
CA ARG A 582 -13.59 -29.67 -1.75
C ARG A 582 -14.33 -29.81 -0.42
N TRP A 583 -13.62 -29.61 0.67
CA TRP A 583 -14.25 -29.61 1.98
C TRP A 583 -14.67 -28.18 2.39
N THR A 584 -15.76 -28.08 3.12
CA THR A 584 -16.24 -26.79 3.62
C THR A 584 -15.28 -26.26 4.67
N HIS A 585 -14.91 -24.99 4.52
CA HIS A 585 -14.04 -24.31 5.45
C HIS A 585 -14.76 -24.10 6.78
N THR A 586 -14.30 -24.82 7.79
CA THR A 586 -14.51 -24.40 9.18
C THR A 586 -13.13 -24.16 9.79
N PRO A 587 -12.97 -23.20 10.72
CA PRO A 587 -11.70 -22.96 11.42
C PRO A 587 -11.10 -24.23 12.04
N GLU A 588 -11.90 -25.27 12.18
CA GLU A 588 -11.55 -26.55 12.79
C GLU A 588 -11.05 -27.61 11.79
N THR A 589 -11.34 -27.46 10.50
CA THR A 589 -10.81 -28.35 9.45
C THR A 589 -9.46 -27.83 8.96
N ARG A 590 -8.42 -28.10 9.73
CA ARG A 590 -7.06 -27.80 9.35
C ARG A 590 -6.64 -28.75 8.22
N SER A 591 -6.04 -28.19 7.20
CA SER A 591 -5.33 -28.93 6.14
C SER A 591 -4.12 -29.73 6.66
N SER A 592 -3.85 -29.71 7.99
CA SER A 592 -2.86 -30.55 8.66
C SER A 592 -3.04 -32.06 8.41
N ASP A 593 -4.20 -32.47 7.87
CA ASP A 593 -4.45 -33.85 7.45
C ASP A 593 -3.91 -34.20 6.06
N LEU A 594 -3.40 -33.20 5.31
CA LEU A 594 -2.70 -33.44 4.04
C LEU A 594 -1.20 -33.54 4.33
N SER A 595 -0.59 -34.66 4.00
CA SER A 595 0.86 -34.87 4.09
C SER A 595 1.62 -34.13 2.99
N LEU A 596 1.28 -32.83 2.77
CA LEU A 596 1.93 -32.02 1.75
C LEU A 596 3.25 -31.46 2.27
N GLU A 597 4.28 -31.54 1.46
CA GLU A 597 5.60 -30.95 1.73
C GLU A 597 5.80 -29.73 0.82
N ALA A 598 6.12 -28.60 1.42
CA ALA A 598 6.57 -27.41 0.71
C ALA A 598 8.10 -27.40 0.68
N VAL A 599 8.67 -27.30 -0.49
CA VAL A 599 10.11 -27.13 -0.69
C VAL A 599 10.37 -25.73 -1.19
N ASP A 600 10.82 -24.88 -0.29
CA ASP A 600 11.26 -23.54 -0.65
C ASP A 600 12.50 -23.65 -1.54
N PHE A 601 12.50 -22.95 -2.66
CA PHE A 601 13.71 -22.81 -3.45
C PHE A 601 14.12 -21.34 -3.48
N GLN A 602 15.42 -21.13 -3.31
CA GLN A 602 16.02 -19.82 -3.51
C GLN A 602 16.38 -19.75 -4.99
N PRO A 603 15.80 -18.86 -5.79
CA PRO A 603 16.32 -18.59 -7.11
C PRO A 603 17.79 -18.22 -6.97
N VAL A 604 18.67 -19.04 -7.51
CA VAL A 604 20.10 -18.76 -7.46
C VAL A 604 20.38 -17.77 -8.57
N SER A 605 20.53 -16.49 -8.21
CA SER A 605 21.02 -15.51 -9.19
C SER A 605 22.37 -16.00 -9.72
N LYS A 606 22.37 -16.51 -10.93
CA LYS A 606 23.60 -16.83 -11.65
C LYS A 606 24.28 -15.53 -12.02
N SER A 607 25.19 -15.15 -11.14
CA SER A 607 26.26 -14.21 -11.41
C SER A 607 25.92 -12.71 -11.40
N PHE A 608 26.45 -12.07 -10.45
CA PHE A 608 27.16 -10.80 -10.57
C PHE A 608 28.24 -10.92 -11.68
N GLY A 609 27.84 -10.80 -12.95
CA GLY A 609 28.85 -10.96 -14.02
C GLY A 609 28.33 -10.95 -15.45
N ARG A 610 27.19 -10.33 -15.73
CA ARG A 610 26.90 -9.87 -17.07
C ARG A 610 27.06 -8.35 -17.12
N GLU A 611 28.29 -7.92 -17.42
CA GLU A 611 28.54 -6.64 -18.07
C GLU A 611 27.79 -6.66 -19.39
N GLY A 612 26.86 -5.80 -19.55
CA GLY A 612 26.27 -5.62 -20.85
C GLY A 612 24.92 -4.96 -20.85
N ASN A 613 24.92 -3.66 -21.03
CA ASN A 613 23.94 -2.89 -21.79
C ASN A 613 22.48 -3.27 -21.62
N LEU A 614 21.73 -2.41 -20.93
CA LEU A 614 20.42 -2.06 -21.43
C LEU A 614 19.83 -0.88 -20.68
N ILE A 615 20.13 0.27 -21.18
CA ILE A 615 19.21 1.42 -21.19
C ILE A 615 19.17 1.86 -22.64
N ARG A 616 18.09 1.59 -23.34
CA ARG A 616 17.78 2.30 -24.56
C ARG A 616 16.66 3.28 -24.28
N ASN A 617 17.03 4.54 -24.29
CA ASN A 617 16.13 5.68 -24.37
C ASN A 617 15.20 5.53 -25.57
N ILE A 618 13.92 5.61 -25.34
CA ILE A 618 12.95 5.96 -26.38
C ILE A 618 12.96 7.48 -26.45
N ASN A 619 13.86 8.02 -27.27
CA ASN A 619 13.70 9.37 -27.78
C ASN A 619 12.73 9.29 -28.95
N ARG A 620 11.57 9.83 -28.82
CA ARG A 620 10.78 10.43 -29.89
C ARG A 620 10.38 11.83 -29.49
#